data_5774ef8ff13eac48f2d41ba7b726673e
#
_entry.id   5774ef8ff13eac48f2d41ba7b726673e
#
_cell.length_a   1.000
_cell.length_b   1.000
_cell.length_c   1.000
_cell.angle_alpha   90.00
_cell.angle_beta   90.00
_cell.angle_gamma   90.00
#
_symmetry.space_group_name_H-M   'P 1'
#
loop_
_entity.id
_entity.type
_entity.pdbx_description
1 polymer ?
#
loop_
_entity_poly.entity_id
_entity_poly.type
_entity_poly.pdbx_seq_one_letter_code
_entity_poly.pdbx_strand_id
1 'polypeptide(L)'
;MKVTRAKCAGACYGVQRALNMALDTVSKGSRAVTLGPLIHNPQVVAQLAERGIRAVENPDQAVEGSVIIRSHGVTPQVRREIEARGLPVVDATCPHVARAQKAAAKLARECGRVVVVGEAGHPEVEGLVAYAREAGGEVLVAGREADVPAVLSGKVGVVVQTTQTREAFEEVLAALRDRGVECVVKDTVCLATRERQESAADLAREVDAMIVIGGRNSSNTTRLAEICSSVCGNTHHIERASELDPAWFDRCTEVGITAGASTPEDQIAAVEARIASLG
;
A
#
# COMPACT_ATOMS: atom_id res chain seq x y z
N MET A 1 -7.50 31.91 -1.34
CA MET A 1 -6.49 30.82 -1.37
C MET A 1 -6.87 29.84 -2.47
N LYS A 2 -5.97 29.52 -3.41
CA LYS A 2 -6.21 28.56 -4.49
C LYS A 2 -5.88 27.14 -3.99
N VAL A 3 -6.77 26.18 -4.29
CA VAL A 3 -6.55 24.78 -3.95
C VAL A 3 -6.33 24.00 -5.25
N THR A 4 -5.24 23.25 -5.32
CA THR A 4 -4.88 22.44 -6.49
C THR A 4 -4.69 20.99 -6.07
N ARG A 5 -5.37 20.07 -6.76
CA ARG A 5 -5.23 18.62 -6.54
C ARG A 5 -4.15 18.06 -7.46
N ALA A 6 -3.31 17.16 -6.94
CA ALA A 6 -2.38 16.39 -7.75
C ALA A 6 -3.12 15.55 -8.81
N LYS A 7 -2.54 15.43 -10.01
CA LYS A 7 -3.18 14.74 -11.16
C LYS A 7 -3.57 13.30 -10.84
N CYS A 8 -2.77 12.62 -10.01
CA CYS A 8 -2.98 11.24 -9.59
C CYS A 8 -3.17 11.19 -8.07
N ALA A 9 -4.38 11.49 -7.57
CA ALA A 9 -4.73 11.43 -6.16
C ALA A 9 -5.93 10.50 -5.92
N GLY A 10 -5.98 9.82 -4.76
CA GLY A 10 -7.11 9.00 -4.34
C GLY A 10 -7.07 7.54 -4.76
N ALA A 11 -8.22 6.85 -4.64
CA ALA A 11 -8.34 5.41 -4.76
C ALA A 11 -7.81 4.88 -6.11
N CYS A 12 -6.91 3.90 -6.05
CA CYS A 12 -6.41 3.23 -7.25
C CYS A 12 -7.37 2.11 -7.72
N TYR A 13 -7.15 1.64 -8.95
CA TYR A 13 -7.94 0.53 -9.51
C TYR A 13 -7.99 -0.70 -8.60
N GLY A 14 -6.86 -1.11 -8.01
CA GLY A 14 -6.79 -2.29 -7.14
C GLY A 14 -7.64 -2.15 -5.88
N VAL A 15 -7.63 -0.97 -5.27
CA VAL A 15 -8.46 -0.62 -4.11
C VAL A 15 -9.94 -0.55 -4.49
N GLN A 16 -10.28 0.15 -5.57
CA GLN A 16 -11.68 0.27 -6.02
C GLN A 16 -12.27 -1.09 -6.37
N ARG A 17 -11.49 -1.96 -7.04
CA ARG A 17 -11.89 -3.34 -7.33
C ARG A 17 -12.18 -4.11 -6.04
N ALA A 18 -11.30 -4.03 -5.03
CA ALA A 18 -11.48 -4.73 -3.77
C ALA A 18 -12.72 -4.25 -3.01
N LEU A 19 -12.97 -2.94 -2.99
CA LEU A 19 -14.17 -2.35 -2.39
C LEU A 19 -15.45 -2.82 -3.09
N ASN A 20 -15.47 -2.77 -4.42
CA ASN A 20 -16.64 -3.23 -5.19
C ASN A 20 -16.93 -4.71 -4.93
N MET A 21 -15.91 -5.57 -4.96
CA MET A 21 -16.08 -7.01 -4.67
C MET A 21 -16.61 -7.25 -3.26
N ALA A 22 -16.14 -6.49 -2.27
CA ALA A 22 -16.62 -6.60 -0.90
C ALA A 22 -18.10 -6.18 -0.76
N LEU A 23 -18.46 -5.05 -1.35
CA LEU A 23 -19.84 -4.53 -1.34
C LEU A 23 -20.80 -5.44 -2.11
N ASP A 24 -20.40 -5.96 -3.27
CA ASP A 24 -21.19 -6.92 -4.05
C ASP A 24 -21.47 -8.21 -3.28
N THR A 25 -20.53 -8.64 -2.43
CA THR A 25 -20.68 -9.84 -1.60
C THR A 25 -21.84 -9.68 -0.61
N VAL A 26 -21.97 -8.51 0.03
CA VAL A 26 -23.01 -8.28 1.05
C VAL A 26 -24.32 -7.72 0.47
N SER A 27 -24.32 -7.15 -0.74
CA SER A 27 -25.53 -6.65 -1.40
C SER A 27 -26.61 -7.71 -1.58
N LYS A 28 -26.20 -9.00 -1.56
CA LYS A 28 -27.08 -10.17 -1.64
C LYS A 28 -27.60 -10.66 -0.27
N GLY A 29 -27.45 -9.85 0.77
CA GLY A 29 -27.88 -10.19 2.14
C GLY A 29 -26.94 -11.18 2.85
N SER A 30 -25.78 -11.49 2.27
CA SER A 30 -24.76 -12.37 2.86
C SER A 30 -23.92 -11.61 3.88
N ARG A 31 -23.51 -12.29 4.96
CA ARG A 31 -22.48 -11.78 5.86
C ARG A 31 -21.09 -12.05 5.28
N ALA A 32 -20.16 -11.17 5.57
CA ALA A 32 -18.78 -11.37 5.15
C ALA A 32 -17.77 -10.90 6.21
N VAL A 33 -16.61 -11.52 6.21
CA VAL A 33 -15.45 -11.06 6.98
C VAL A 33 -14.27 -10.85 6.06
N THR A 34 -13.40 -9.90 6.40
CA THR A 34 -12.10 -9.74 5.74
C THR A 34 -10.98 -10.20 6.67
N LEU A 35 -9.96 -10.85 6.14
CA LEU A 35 -8.77 -11.19 6.92
C LEU A 35 -7.82 -9.98 6.99
N GLY A 36 -7.84 -9.33 8.15
CA GLY A 36 -7.29 -8.00 8.34
C GLY A 36 -8.13 -6.93 7.59
N PRO A 37 -7.78 -5.65 7.72
CA PRO A 37 -8.48 -4.57 7.03
C PRO A 37 -8.38 -4.76 5.51
N LEU A 38 -9.51 -4.57 4.79
CA LEU A 38 -9.57 -4.74 3.33
C LEU A 38 -8.55 -3.85 2.61
N ILE A 39 -8.39 -2.64 3.11
CA ILE A 39 -7.43 -1.62 2.69
C ILE A 39 -6.95 -0.83 3.91
N HIS A 40 -5.83 -0.12 3.79
CA HIS A 40 -5.30 0.72 4.86
C HIS A 40 -5.97 2.11 4.90
N ASN A 41 -7.25 2.13 5.27
CA ASN A 41 -8.02 3.35 5.54
C ASN A 41 -9.05 3.07 6.64
N PRO A 42 -8.82 3.59 7.88
CA PRO A 42 -9.68 3.31 9.02
C PRO A 42 -11.15 3.71 8.84
N GLN A 43 -11.40 4.83 8.14
CA GLN A 43 -12.76 5.31 7.89
C GLN A 43 -13.52 4.34 6.96
N VAL A 44 -12.86 3.87 5.90
CA VAL A 44 -13.45 2.89 4.98
C VAL A 44 -13.71 1.55 5.69
N VAL A 45 -12.77 1.11 6.54
CA VAL A 45 -12.95 -0.12 7.34
C VAL A 45 -14.16 0.01 8.27
N ALA A 46 -14.35 1.16 8.92
CA ALA A 46 -15.53 1.43 9.75
C ALA A 46 -16.83 1.41 8.91
N GLN A 47 -16.86 2.07 7.75
CA GLN A 47 -18.01 2.06 6.85
C GLN A 47 -18.36 0.66 6.33
N LEU A 48 -17.36 -0.18 6.09
CA LEU A 48 -17.57 -1.58 5.70
C LEU A 48 -18.16 -2.40 6.86
N ALA A 49 -17.71 -2.14 8.10
CA ALA A 49 -18.26 -2.81 9.30
C ALA A 49 -19.75 -2.46 9.50
N GLU A 50 -20.16 -1.21 9.31
CA GLU A 50 -21.57 -0.77 9.33
C GLU A 50 -22.42 -1.48 8.27
N ARG A 51 -21.82 -1.91 7.15
CA ARG A 51 -22.45 -2.68 6.09
C ARG A 51 -22.38 -4.19 6.26
N GLY A 52 -21.92 -4.67 7.44
CA GLY A 52 -21.84 -6.10 7.77
C GLY A 52 -20.57 -6.80 7.29
N ILE A 53 -19.52 -6.07 6.89
CA ILE A 53 -18.22 -6.62 6.53
C ILE A 53 -17.22 -6.28 7.64
N ARG A 54 -16.94 -7.25 8.52
CA ARG A 54 -16.02 -7.04 9.64
C ARG A 54 -14.61 -7.54 9.29
N ALA A 55 -13.58 -6.80 9.72
CA ALA A 55 -12.22 -7.29 9.70
C ALA A 55 -11.99 -8.25 10.88
N VAL A 56 -11.39 -9.40 10.61
CA VAL A 56 -10.95 -10.39 11.61
C VAL A 56 -9.46 -10.65 11.41
N GLU A 57 -8.77 -11.03 12.46
CA GLU A 57 -7.31 -11.23 12.40
C GLU A 57 -6.95 -12.61 11.88
N ASN A 58 -7.70 -13.64 12.31
CA ASN A 58 -7.40 -15.03 12.04
C ASN A 58 -8.54 -15.73 11.28
N PRO A 59 -8.24 -16.75 10.45
CA PRO A 59 -9.25 -17.51 9.73
C PRO A 59 -10.28 -18.21 10.63
N ASP A 60 -9.90 -18.60 11.83
CA ASP A 60 -10.79 -19.28 12.80
C ASP A 60 -11.94 -18.40 13.31
N GLN A 61 -11.79 -17.08 13.21
CA GLN A 61 -12.84 -16.12 13.54
C GLN A 61 -13.91 -15.99 12.44
N ALA A 62 -13.67 -16.56 11.26
CA ALA A 62 -14.64 -16.66 10.17
C ALA A 62 -15.53 -17.90 10.39
N VAL A 63 -16.64 -17.74 11.11
CA VAL A 63 -17.53 -18.85 11.49
C VAL A 63 -18.71 -19.02 10.53
N GLU A 64 -19.07 -17.97 9.79
CA GLU A 64 -20.19 -17.97 8.85
C GLU A 64 -19.99 -16.90 7.74
N GLY A 65 -20.74 -17.04 6.64
CA GLY A 65 -20.70 -16.10 5.52
C GLY A 65 -19.49 -16.29 4.59
N SER A 66 -19.15 -15.26 3.86
CA SER A 66 -18.03 -15.28 2.92
C SER A 66 -16.75 -14.73 3.55
N VAL A 67 -15.61 -15.31 3.19
CA VAL A 67 -14.29 -14.78 3.56
C VAL A 67 -13.73 -13.99 2.40
N ILE A 68 -13.47 -12.71 2.63
CA ILE A 68 -12.89 -11.81 1.63
C ILE A 68 -11.38 -11.70 1.91
N ILE A 69 -10.57 -12.12 0.97
CA ILE A 69 -9.12 -11.88 1.01
C ILE A 69 -8.88 -10.41 0.64
N ARG A 70 -8.19 -9.69 1.53
CA ARG A 70 -7.87 -8.25 1.39
C ARG A 70 -7.02 -7.93 0.15
N SER A 71 -6.96 -6.64 -0.23
CA SER A 71 -6.21 -6.18 -1.40
C SER A 71 -4.70 -6.51 -1.38
N HIS A 72 -4.11 -6.66 -0.20
CA HIS A 72 -2.71 -7.04 0.03
C HIS A 72 -2.44 -8.54 -0.17
N GLY A 73 -3.50 -9.33 -0.36
CA GLY A 73 -3.40 -10.79 -0.36
C GLY A 73 -3.17 -11.38 1.02
N VAL A 74 -2.97 -12.66 1.05
CA VAL A 74 -2.62 -13.47 2.23
C VAL A 74 -1.49 -14.42 1.91
N THR A 75 -0.87 -15.02 2.91
CA THR A 75 0.14 -16.05 2.72
C THR A 75 -0.49 -17.34 2.16
N PRO A 76 0.28 -18.22 1.48
CA PRO A 76 -0.23 -19.52 1.01
C PRO A 76 -0.81 -20.38 2.15
N GLN A 77 -0.22 -20.31 3.34
CA GLN A 77 -0.72 -21.03 4.50
C GLN A 77 -2.12 -20.54 4.90
N VAL A 78 -2.29 -19.24 5.10
CA VAL A 78 -3.59 -18.62 5.44
C VAL A 78 -4.64 -18.95 4.37
N ARG A 79 -4.25 -18.95 3.09
CA ARG A 79 -5.15 -19.33 2.00
C ARG A 79 -5.66 -20.76 2.15
N ARG A 80 -4.78 -21.72 2.43
CA ARG A 80 -5.17 -23.12 2.69
C ARG A 80 -6.08 -23.26 3.91
N GLU A 81 -5.80 -22.51 4.98
CA GLU A 81 -6.63 -22.49 6.18
C GLU A 81 -8.06 -22.00 5.88
N ILE A 82 -8.20 -20.94 5.07
CA ILE A 82 -9.51 -20.44 4.62
C ILE A 82 -10.24 -21.50 3.79
N GLU A 83 -9.57 -22.08 2.81
CA GLU A 83 -10.13 -23.09 1.89
C GLU A 83 -10.58 -24.33 2.67
N ALA A 84 -9.82 -24.77 3.68
CA ALA A 84 -10.15 -25.90 4.53
C ALA A 84 -11.42 -25.70 5.40
N ARG A 85 -11.86 -24.45 5.59
CA ARG A 85 -13.11 -24.15 6.33
C ARG A 85 -14.37 -24.36 5.50
N GLY A 86 -14.26 -24.54 4.18
CA GLY A 86 -15.38 -24.74 3.27
C GLY A 86 -16.32 -23.52 3.11
N LEU A 87 -15.90 -22.34 3.58
CA LEU A 87 -16.66 -21.11 3.40
C LEU A 87 -16.43 -20.53 1.98
N PRO A 88 -17.42 -19.81 1.40
CA PRO A 88 -17.21 -19.10 0.14
C PRO A 88 -16.06 -18.09 0.26
N VAL A 89 -15.12 -18.11 -0.69
CA VAL A 89 -13.96 -17.21 -0.71
C VAL A 89 -14.11 -16.20 -1.84
N VAL A 90 -13.94 -14.92 -1.49
CA VAL A 90 -13.87 -13.81 -2.44
C VAL A 90 -12.44 -13.27 -2.44
N ASP A 91 -11.68 -13.55 -3.48
CA ASP A 91 -10.28 -13.10 -3.57
C ASP A 91 -10.21 -11.68 -4.15
N ALA A 92 -10.11 -10.69 -3.25
CA ALA A 92 -9.95 -9.28 -3.60
C ALA A 92 -8.48 -8.85 -3.70
N THR A 93 -7.53 -9.78 -3.69
CA THR A 93 -6.10 -9.47 -3.90
C THR A 93 -5.91 -8.62 -5.14
N CYS A 94 -5.19 -7.52 -5.00
CA CYS A 94 -4.85 -6.65 -6.14
C CYS A 94 -4.04 -7.45 -7.17
N PRO A 95 -4.37 -7.36 -8.48
CA PRO A 95 -3.62 -8.09 -9.52
C PRO A 95 -2.12 -7.76 -9.55
N HIS A 96 -1.73 -6.54 -9.18
CA HIS A 96 -0.32 -6.15 -9.07
C HIS A 96 0.37 -6.90 -7.92
N VAL A 97 -0.28 -7.02 -6.77
CA VAL A 97 0.21 -7.80 -5.62
C VAL A 97 0.32 -9.28 -5.98
N ALA A 98 -0.72 -9.86 -6.59
CA ALA A 98 -0.69 -11.26 -7.03
C ALA A 98 0.46 -11.52 -8.03
N ARG A 99 0.76 -10.57 -8.92
CA ARG A 99 1.90 -10.65 -9.84
C ARG A 99 3.23 -10.60 -9.09
N ALA A 100 3.35 -9.74 -8.07
CA ALA A 100 4.55 -9.66 -7.24
C ALA A 100 4.79 -10.95 -6.45
N GLN A 101 3.74 -11.56 -5.88
CA GLN A 101 3.81 -12.86 -5.20
C GLN A 101 4.30 -13.97 -6.14
N LYS A 102 3.76 -14.04 -7.36
CA LYS A 102 4.22 -14.99 -8.39
C LYS A 102 5.68 -14.75 -8.79
N ALA A 103 6.10 -13.48 -8.88
CA ALA A 103 7.49 -13.11 -9.18
C ALA A 103 8.43 -13.55 -8.06
N ALA A 104 8.06 -13.33 -6.79
CA ALA A 104 8.83 -13.77 -5.62
C ALA A 104 9.06 -15.30 -5.62
N ALA A 105 7.97 -16.07 -5.83
CA ALA A 105 8.07 -17.53 -5.92
C ALA A 105 8.91 -18.00 -7.11
N LYS A 106 8.84 -17.31 -8.26
CA LYS A 106 9.65 -17.63 -9.45
C LYS A 106 11.13 -17.38 -9.16
N LEU A 107 11.47 -16.21 -8.61
CA LEU A 107 12.83 -15.84 -8.26
C LEU A 107 13.44 -16.80 -7.23
N ALA A 108 12.64 -17.26 -6.26
CA ALA A 108 13.07 -18.25 -5.28
C ALA A 108 13.54 -19.54 -5.94
N ARG A 109 12.77 -20.07 -6.93
CA ARG A 109 13.15 -21.27 -7.70
C ARG A 109 14.38 -21.06 -8.59
N GLU A 110 14.56 -19.86 -9.15
CA GLU A 110 15.64 -19.54 -10.10
C GLU A 110 16.96 -19.20 -9.42
N CYS A 111 16.91 -18.58 -8.23
CA CYS A 111 18.08 -18.01 -7.55
C CYS A 111 18.37 -18.68 -6.20
N GLY A 112 17.43 -19.42 -5.61
CA GLY A 112 17.56 -20.00 -4.26
C GLY A 112 17.48 -18.97 -3.13
N ARG A 113 17.75 -17.70 -3.40
CA ARG A 113 17.67 -16.59 -2.45
C ARG A 113 16.93 -15.41 -3.05
N VAL A 114 16.08 -14.75 -2.25
CA VAL A 114 15.27 -13.58 -2.66
C VAL A 114 15.45 -12.45 -1.67
N VAL A 115 15.71 -11.25 -2.17
CA VAL A 115 15.58 -10.00 -1.43
C VAL A 115 14.24 -9.38 -1.78
N VAL A 116 13.42 -9.17 -0.76
CA VAL A 116 12.17 -8.42 -0.86
C VAL A 116 12.45 -6.99 -0.42
N VAL A 117 12.41 -6.05 -1.35
CA VAL A 117 12.57 -4.63 -1.04
C VAL A 117 11.22 -4.10 -0.56
N GLY A 118 11.14 -3.74 0.73
CA GLY A 118 9.88 -3.31 1.34
C GLY A 118 9.95 -3.20 2.87
N GLU A 119 8.81 -2.94 3.47
CA GLU A 119 8.68 -2.75 4.92
C GLU A 119 8.46 -4.10 5.62
N ALA A 120 9.35 -4.46 6.53
CA ALA A 120 9.18 -5.64 7.37
C ALA A 120 7.87 -5.55 8.17
N GLY A 121 7.10 -6.64 8.23
CA GLY A 121 5.80 -6.69 8.90
C GLY A 121 4.63 -6.13 8.09
N HIS A 122 4.87 -5.51 6.94
CA HIS A 122 3.77 -5.10 6.07
C HIS A 122 3.09 -6.32 5.44
N PRO A 123 1.75 -6.41 5.43
CA PRO A 123 1.02 -7.58 4.94
C PRO A 123 1.36 -8.04 3.51
N GLU A 124 1.64 -7.11 2.60
CA GLU A 124 2.10 -7.45 1.25
C GLU A 124 3.48 -8.10 1.28
N VAL A 125 4.42 -7.54 2.06
CA VAL A 125 5.78 -8.06 2.20
C VAL A 125 5.77 -9.44 2.83
N GLU A 126 4.97 -9.66 3.89
CA GLU A 126 4.77 -10.99 4.48
C GLU A 126 4.27 -12.01 3.45
N GLY A 127 3.34 -11.59 2.57
CA GLY A 127 2.90 -12.38 1.44
C GLY A 127 4.04 -12.73 0.49
N LEU A 128 4.84 -11.75 0.05
CA LEU A 128 6.00 -11.98 -0.84
C LEU A 128 7.01 -12.96 -0.21
N VAL A 129 7.33 -12.75 1.06
CA VAL A 129 8.22 -13.61 1.84
C VAL A 129 7.69 -15.06 1.90
N ALA A 130 6.40 -15.22 2.22
CA ALA A 130 5.80 -16.53 2.36
C ALA A 130 5.76 -17.31 1.01
N TYR A 131 5.40 -16.63 -0.09
CA TYR A 131 5.39 -17.24 -1.43
C TYR A 131 6.80 -17.63 -1.90
N ALA A 132 7.83 -16.83 -1.59
CA ALA A 132 9.22 -17.15 -1.91
C ALA A 132 9.73 -18.33 -1.07
N ARG A 133 9.44 -18.37 0.24
CA ARG A 133 9.81 -19.47 1.14
C ARG A 133 9.13 -20.77 0.77
N GLU A 134 7.83 -20.75 0.44
CA GLU A 134 7.11 -21.94 -0.02
C GLU A 134 7.70 -22.51 -1.31
N ALA A 135 8.25 -21.64 -2.15
CA ALA A 135 8.97 -22.04 -3.36
C ALA A 135 10.43 -22.51 -3.12
N GLY A 136 10.86 -22.63 -1.86
CA GLY A 136 12.17 -23.15 -1.45
C GLY A 136 13.27 -22.08 -1.33
N GLY A 137 12.95 -20.79 -1.38
CA GLY A 137 13.95 -19.71 -1.29
C GLY A 137 14.26 -19.26 0.13
N GLU A 138 15.53 -18.92 0.37
CA GLU A 138 15.92 -18.09 1.51
C GLU A 138 15.48 -16.64 1.23
N VAL A 139 14.92 -15.96 2.23
CA VAL A 139 14.37 -14.61 2.03
C VAL A 139 14.95 -13.62 3.01
N LEU A 140 15.47 -12.52 2.47
CA LEU A 140 15.85 -11.31 3.18
C LEU A 140 14.80 -10.21 2.86
N VAL A 141 14.42 -9.43 3.85
CA VAL A 141 13.66 -8.18 3.67
C VAL A 141 14.60 -7.00 3.92
N ALA A 142 14.62 -6.06 2.99
CA ALA A 142 15.43 -4.85 3.09
C ALA A 142 14.62 -3.63 2.66
N GLY A 143 14.46 -2.65 3.52
CA GLY A 143 13.81 -1.37 3.21
C GLY A 143 14.81 -0.29 2.78
N ARG A 144 16.08 -0.47 3.12
CA ARG A 144 17.21 0.47 2.91
C ARG A 144 18.54 -0.27 2.85
N GLU A 145 19.61 0.42 2.46
CA GLU A 145 20.98 -0.16 2.41
C GLU A 145 21.40 -0.86 3.70
N ALA A 146 21.14 -0.24 4.86
CA ALA A 146 21.56 -0.75 6.17
C ALA A 146 20.97 -2.13 6.51
N ASP A 147 19.89 -2.53 5.85
CA ASP A 147 19.24 -3.83 6.04
C ASP A 147 19.93 -4.94 5.22
N VAL A 148 20.80 -4.59 4.28
CA VAL A 148 21.54 -5.55 3.45
C VAL A 148 22.76 -6.05 4.21
N PRO A 149 22.89 -7.37 4.48
CA PRO A 149 24.03 -7.92 5.20
C PRO A 149 25.37 -7.58 4.54
N ALA A 150 26.40 -7.32 5.35
CA ALA A 150 27.74 -7.01 4.86
C ALA A 150 28.34 -8.17 4.04
N VAL A 151 27.97 -9.41 4.36
CA VAL A 151 28.40 -10.61 3.63
C VAL A 151 27.19 -11.23 2.97
N LEU A 152 27.07 -11.00 1.68
CA LEU A 152 26.08 -11.63 0.80
C LEU A 152 26.78 -11.92 -0.52
N SER A 153 26.61 -13.12 -1.05
CA SER A 153 27.30 -13.54 -2.28
C SER A 153 26.41 -14.42 -3.15
N GLY A 154 26.80 -14.56 -4.41
CA GLY A 154 26.13 -15.40 -5.38
C GLY A 154 24.98 -14.67 -6.09
N LYS A 155 24.05 -15.46 -6.64
CA LYS A 155 22.91 -14.98 -7.42
C LYS A 155 21.70 -14.78 -6.51
N VAL A 156 21.06 -13.62 -6.61
CA VAL A 156 19.92 -13.23 -5.76
C VAL A 156 18.79 -12.71 -6.63
N GLY A 157 17.57 -13.21 -6.40
CA GLY A 157 16.36 -12.60 -6.95
C GLY A 157 15.97 -11.35 -6.16
N VAL A 158 15.56 -10.28 -6.83
CA VAL A 158 15.07 -9.06 -6.17
C VAL A 158 13.65 -8.76 -6.61
N VAL A 159 12.73 -8.62 -5.67
CA VAL A 159 11.33 -8.23 -5.86
C VAL A 159 10.99 -7.07 -4.95
N VAL A 160 10.05 -6.21 -5.34
CA VAL A 160 9.75 -4.94 -4.64
C VAL A 160 8.30 -4.91 -4.20
N GLN A 161 8.04 -4.40 -2.99
CA GLN A 161 6.70 -4.04 -2.53
C GLN A 161 6.07 -3.04 -3.49
N THR A 162 4.81 -3.24 -3.88
CA THR A 162 4.15 -2.47 -4.96
C THR A 162 4.02 -0.98 -4.66
N THR A 163 4.13 -0.59 -3.38
CA THR A 163 4.02 0.80 -2.91
C THR A 163 5.36 1.46 -2.58
N GLN A 164 6.49 0.77 -2.81
CA GLN A 164 7.82 1.30 -2.48
C GLN A 164 8.21 2.47 -3.39
N THR A 165 9.13 3.32 -2.91
CA THR A 165 9.71 4.39 -3.71
C THR A 165 10.82 3.84 -4.63
N ARG A 166 11.08 4.59 -5.71
CA ARG A 166 12.17 4.25 -6.62
C ARG A 166 13.52 4.41 -5.92
N GLU A 167 13.67 5.44 -5.12
CA GLU A 167 14.89 5.77 -4.39
C GLU A 167 15.29 4.63 -3.44
N ALA A 168 14.38 4.15 -2.59
CA ALA A 168 14.66 3.04 -1.68
C ALA A 168 14.98 1.73 -2.44
N PHE A 169 14.30 1.51 -3.57
CA PHE A 169 14.60 0.35 -4.42
C PHE A 169 16.00 0.42 -5.03
N GLU A 170 16.40 1.55 -5.61
CA GLU A 170 17.73 1.74 -6.20
C GLU A 170 18.83 1.73 -5.13
N GLU A 171 18.59 2.28 -3.93
CA GLU A 171 19.50 2.21 -2.79
C GLU A 171 19.83 0.78 -2.41
N VAL A 172 18.82 -0.07 -2.24
CA VAL A 172 19.02 -1.49 -1.93
C VAL A 172 19.74 -2.22 -3.07
N LEU A 173 19.39 -1.93 -4.32
CA LEU A 173 20.06 -2.52 -5.50
C LEU A 173 21.52 -2.10 -5.58
N ALA A 174 21.85 -0.84 -5.33
CA ALA A 174 23.23 -0.35 -5.28
C ALA A 174 24.03 -1.09 -4.20
N ALA A 175 23.45 -1.18 -2.99
CA ALA A 175 24.09 -1.89 -1.88
C ALA A 175 24.36 -3.38 -2.19
N LEU A 176 23.47 -4.07 -2.91
CA LEU A 176 23.69 -5.45 -3.35
C LEU A 176 24.81 -5.54 -4.37
N ARG A 177 24.84 -4.63 -5.35
CA ARG A 177 25.87 -4.60 -6.40
C ARG A 177 27.26 -4.30 -5.83
N ASP A 178 27.35 -3.35 -4.89
CA ASP A 178 28.61 -2.97 -4.22
C ASP A 178 29.21 -4.14 -3.43
N ARG A 179 28.37 -5.08 -2.97
CA ARG A 179 28.78 -6.34 -2.34
C ARG A 179 29.09 -7.46 -3.34
N GLY A 180 29.08 -7.17 -4.65
CA GLY A 180 29.38 -8.14 -5.70
C GLY A 180 28.28 -9.19 -5.94
N VAL A 181 27.02 -8.89 -5.56
CA VAL A 181 25.90 -9.80 -5.73
C VAL A 181 25.35 -9.73 -7.16
N GLU A 182 25.17 -10.87 -7.81
CA GLU A 182 24.45 -10.96 -9.10
C GLU A 182 22.94 -10.86 -8.86
N CYS A 183 22.31 -9.77 -9.32
CA CYS A 183 20.90 -9.51 -9.08
C CYS A 183 20.02 -9.86 -10.30
N VAL A 184 19.01 -10.73 -10.10
CA VAL A 184 17.91 -10.95 -11.05
C VAL A 184 16.71 -10.15 -10.57
N VAL A 185 16.47 -9.01 -11.20
CA VAL A 185 15.52 -8.01 -10.72
C VAL A 185 14.15 -8.19 -11.37
N LYS A 186 13.10 -8.17 -10.55
CA LYS A 186 11.71 -8.00 -10.95
C LYS A 186 11.15 -6.75 -10.27
N ASP A 187 11.16 -5.64 -10.99
CA ASP A 187 10.51 -4.41 -10.55
C ASP A 187 9.00 -4.61 -10.54
N THR A 188 8.45 -4.69 -9.33
CA THR A 188 7.02 -4.91 -9.08
C THR A 188 6.30 -3.69 -8.52
N VAL A 189 6.98 -2.52 -8.43
CA VAL A 189 6.31 -1.25 -8.12
C VAL A 189 5.21 -1.00 -9.14
N CYS A 190 3.99 -0.74 -8.69
CA CYS A 190 2.87 -0.57 -9.62
C CYS A 190 2.89 0.83 -10.28
N LEU A 191 2.40 0.91 -11.53
CA LEU A 191 2.34 2.17 -12.27
C LEU A 191 1.57 3.25 -11.51
N ALA A 192 0.43 2.89 -10.91
CA ALA A 192 -0.38 3.81 -10.13
C ALA A 192 0.36 4.39 -8.90
N THR A 193 1.33 3.66 -8.34
CA THR A 193 2.21 4.18 -7.28
C THR A 193 3.17 5.21 -7.84
N ARG A 194 3.85 4.91 -8.94
CA ARG A 194 4.80 5.82 -9.57
C ARG A 194 4.15 7.13 -9.99
N GLU A 195 3.07 7.05 -10.76
CA GLU A 195 2.32 8.23 -11.22
C GLU A 195 1.86 9.09 -10.06
N ARG A 196 1.42 8.47 -8.94
CA ARG A 196 0.99 9.20 -7.75
C ARG A 196 2.15 9.88 -7.04
N GLN A 197 3.29 9.20 -6.90
CA GLN A 197 4.50 9.77 -6.29
C GLN A 197 5.05 10.94 -7.12
N GLU A 198 5.16 10.77 -8.44
CA GLU A 198 5.60 11.81 -9.37
C GLU A 198 4.65 13.03 -9.33
N SER A 199 3.35 12.80 -9.45
CA SER A 199 2.34 13.85 -9.44
C SER A 199 2.30 14.62 -8.11
N ALA A 200 2.54 13.95 -6.98
CA ALA A 200 2.60 14.59 -5.67
C ALA A 200 3.89 15.43 -5.51
N ALA A 201 5.02 14.89 -5.95
CA ALA A 201 6.30 15.60 -5.92
C ALA A 201 6.28 16.85 -6.82
N ASP A 202 5.68 16.75 -8.01
CA ASP A 202 5.57 17.89 -8.92
C ASP A 202 4.72 19.00 -8.31
N LEU A 203 3.54 18.67 -7.77
CA LEU A 203 2.68 19.66 -7.13
C LEU A 203 3.34 20.28 -5.90
N ALA A 204 4.07 19.50 -5.09
CA ALA A 204 4.75 19.99 -3.90
C ALA A 204 5.81 21.07 -4.17
N ARG A 205 6.36 21.12 -5.42
CA ARG A 205 7.30 22.18 -5.84
C ARG A 205 6.63 23.50 -6.19
N GLU A 206 5.32 23.49 -6.40
CA GLU A 206 4.57 24.63 -6.97
C GLU A 206 3.67 25.32 -5.93
N VAL A 207 3.55 24.78 -4.71
CA VAL A 207 2.58 25.24 -3.70
C VAL A 207 3.25 25.66 -2.38
N ASP A 208 2.54 26.49 -1.60
CA ASP A 208 3.01 26.99 -0.30
C ASP A 208 2.78 25.98 0.83
N ALA A 209 1.76 25.12 0.69
CA ALA A 209 1.46 24.04 1.63
C ALA A 209 0.97 22.81 0.91
N MET A 210 1.29 21.61 1.43
CA MET A 210 0.82 20.33 0.93
C MET A 210 -0.01 19.57 1.98
N ILE A 211 -1.19 19.15 1.59
CA ILE A 211 -2.04 18.26 2.39
C ILE A 211 -2.05 16.87 1.77
N VAL A 212 -1.57 15.89 2.53
CA VAL A 212 -1.53 14.48 2.12
C VAL A 212 -2.62 13.72 2.88
N ILE A 213 -3.62 13.20 2.16
CA ILE A 213 -4.82 12.61 2.76
C ILE A 213 -4.74 11.10 2.70
N GLY A 214 -5.00 10.42 3.83
CA GLY A 214 -5.16 8.97 3.91
C GLY A 214 -4.65 8.38 5.21
N GLY A 215 -4.87 7.07 5.41
CA GLY A 215 -4.52 6.39 6.63
C GLY A 215 -3.04 6.46 6.98
N ARG A 216 -2.73 6.74 8.24
CA ARG A 216 -1.34 6.75 8.76
C ARG A 216 -0.69 5.36 8.73
N ASN A 217 -1.50 4.32 8.68
CA ASN A 217 -1.06 2.92 8.52
C ASN A 217 -0.92 2.47 7.05
N SER A 218 -1.07 3.40 6.09
CA SER A 218 -0.91 3.13 4.67
C SER A 218 0.51 3.49 4.21
N SER A 219 1.33 2.49 3.89
CA SER A 219 2.66 2.68 3.29
C SER A 219 2.65 3.67 2.14
N ASN A 220 1.70 3.53 1.20
CA ASN A 220 1.60 4.46 0.08
C ASN A 220 1.38 5.91 0.54
N THR A 221 0.50 6.15 1.53
CA THR A 221 0.22 7.51 2.00
C THR A 221 1.39 8.09 2.77
N THR A 222 2.04 7.29 3.62
CA THR A 222 3.24 7.69 4.36
C THR A 222 4.37 8.09 3.40
N ARG A 223 4.60 7.30 2.34
CA ARG A 223 5.59 7.64 1.30
C ARG A 223 5.27 8.93 0.57
N LEU A 224 3.99 9.19 0.27
CA LEU A 224 3.59 10.48 -0.33
C LEU A 224 3.88 11.64 0.61
N ALA A 225 3.62 11.48 1.91
CA ALA A 225 3.92 12.52 2.89
C ALA A 225 5.43 12.79 3.00
N GLU A 226 6.25 11.74 3.01
CA GLU A 226 7.72 11.85 3.01
C GLU A 226 8.23 12.57 1.74
N ILE A 227 7.75 12.17 0.56
CA ILE A 227 8.12 12.80 -0.72
C ILE A 227 7.72 14.27 -0.74
N CYS A 228 6.48 14.60 -0.36
CA CYS A 228 6.03 15.98 -0.32
C CYS A 228 6.83 16.80 0.70
N SER A 229 7.10 16.27 1.90
CA SER A 229 7.87 16.96 2.95
C SER A 229 9.32 17.24 2.55
N SER A 230 9.91 16.40 1.71
CA SER A 230 11.28 16.62 1.21
C SER A 230 11.39 17.83 0.25
N VAL A 231 10.25 18.29 -0.26
CA VAL A 231 10.16 19.37 -1.26
C VAL A 231 9.46 20.61 -0.69
N CYS A 232 8.32 20.41 -0.02
CA CYS A 232 7.51 21.46 0.61
C CYS A 232 7.56 21.30 2.14
N GLY A 233 8.27 22.19 2.83
CA GLY A 233 8.43 22.13 4.30
C GLY A 233 7.11 22.27 5.08
N ASN A 234 6.08 22.86 4.44
CA ASN A 234 4.73 23.00 5.03
C ASN A 234 3.83 21.85 4.52
N THR A 235 4.21 20.60 4.82
CA THR A 235 3.48 19.39 4.43
C THR A 235 2.84 18.74 5.64
N HIS A 236 1.54 18.41 5.54
CA HIS A 236 0.77 17.79 6.61
C HIS A 236 0.06 16.53 6.13
N HIS A 237 0.26 15.42 6.86
CA HIS A 237 -0.43 14.16 6.64
C HIS A 237 -1.64 14.07 7.57
N ILE A 238 -2.83 13.96 6.98
CA ILE A 238 -4.11 13.90 7.71
C ILE A 238 -4.94 12.69 7.27
N GLU A 239 -5.77 12.20 8.16
CA GLU A 239 -6.76 11.14 7.84
C GLU A 239 -8.15 11.72 7.53
N ARG A 240 -8.47 12.92 8.05
CA ARG A 240 -9.79 13.54 7.93
C ARG A 240 -9.73 15.07 7.94
N ALA A 241 -10.76 15.70 7.37
CA ALA A 241 -10.86 17.16 7.27
C ALA A 241 -10.84 17.89 8.62
N SER A 242 -11.25 17.23 9.72
CA SER A 242 -11.23 17.81 11.07
C SER A 242 -9.83 17.98 11.67
N GLU A 243 -8.80 17.36 11.04
CA GLU A 243 -7.39 17.52 11.46
C GLU A 243 -6.72 18.75 10.86
N LEU A 244 -7.40 19.46 9.95
CA LEU A 244 -6.85 20.68 9.35
C LEU A 244 -6.76 21.80 10.40
N ASP A 245 -5.54 22.32 10.58
CA ASP A 245 -5.28 23.50 11.40
C ASP A 245 -5.23 24.74 10.49
N PRO A 246 -6.07 25.76 10.72
CA PRO A 246 -6.03 27.01 9.96
C PRO A 246 -4.65 27.67 9.93
N ALA A 247 -3.85 27.52 10.99
CA ALA A 247 -2.51 28.10 11.08
C ALA A 247 -1.54 27.56 9.99
N TRP A 248 -1.79 26.40 9.44
CA TRP A 248 -0.96 25.85 8.35
C TRP A 248 -1.05 26.68 7.07
N PHE A 249 -2.13 27.44 6.93
CA PHE A 249 -2.44 28.19 5.72
C PHE A 249 -2.13 29.69 5.86
N ASP A 250 -1.56 30.11 6.99
CA ASP A 250 -1.14 31.47 7.18
C ASP A 250 -0.18 31.91 6.06
N ARG A 251 -0.56 32.95 5.30
CA ARG A 251 0.18 33.49 4.16
C ARG A 251 0.28 32.57 2.93
N CYS A 252 -0.43 31.44 2.91
CA CYS A 252 -0.49 30.61 1.72
C CYS A 252 -1.39 31.22 0.64
N THR A 253 -0.91 31.27 -0.57
CA THR A 253 -1.68 31.66 -1.76
C THR A 253 -2.18 30.42 -2.51
N GLU A 254 -1.36 29.36 -2.54
CA GLU A 254 -1.67 28.08 -3.16
C GLU A 254 -1.45 26.92 -2.21
N VAL A 255 -2.45 26.03 -2.13
CA VAL A 255 -2.42 24.80 -1.34
C VAL A 255 -2.57 23.60 -2.26
N GLY A 256 -1.63 22.68 -2.18
CA GLY A 256 -1.67 21.41 -2.89
C GLY A 256 -2.35 20.30 -2.07
N ILE A 257 -3.10 19.45 -2.74
CA ILE A 257 -3.72 18.27 -2.16
C ILE A 257 -3.28 17.04 -2.93
N THR A 258 -2.81 16.02 -2.21
CA THR A 258 -2.68 14.66 -2.73
C THR A 258 -3.33 13.65 -1.79
N ALA A 259 -3.58 12.45 -2.27
CA ALA A 259 -4.25 11.44 -1.46
C ALA A 259 -3.72 10.04 -1.77
N GLY A 260 -3.64 9.22 -0.74
CA GLY A 260 -3.20 7.84 -0.83
C GLY A 260 -4.10 6.96 -1.69
N ALA A 261 -3.54 5.85 -2.18
CA ALA A 261 -4.23 4.87 -3.04
C ALA A 261 -5.45 4.18 -2.37
N SER A 262 -5.62 4.34 -1.07
CA SER A 262 -6.75 3.83 -0.28
C SER A 262 -7.73 4.93 0.17
N THR A 263 -7.62 6.15 -0.36
CA THR A 263 -8.44 7.31 0.02
C THR A 263 -9.56 7.52 -0.99
N PRO A 264 -10.84 7.35 -0.62
CA PRO A 264 -11.98 7.58 -1.50
C PRO A 264 -12.19 9.07 -1.82
N GLU A 265 -12.95 9.34 -2.87
CA GLU A 265 -13.22 10.67 -3.39
C GLU A 265 -13.96 11.57 -2.39
N ASP A 266 -14.91 11.02 -1.64
CA ASP A 266 -15.68 11.76 -0.62
C ASP A 266 -14.78 12.33 0.49
N GLN A 267 -13.72 11.62 0.88
CA GLN A 267 -12.75 12.11 1.86
C GLN A 267 -11.89 13.25 1.30
N ILE A 268 -11.50 13.16 0.04
CA ILE A 268 -10.75 14.22 -0.64
C ILE A 268 -11.62 15.48 -0.77
N ALA A 269 -12.85 15.33 -1.26
CA ALA A 269 -13.81 16.42 -1.41
C ALA A 269 -14.13 17.12 -0.08
N ALA A 270 -14.23 16.36 1.03
CA ALA A 270 -14.43 16.93 2.35
C ALA A 270 -13.25 17.80 2.80
N VAL A 271 -12.02 17.40 2.50
CA VAL A 271 -10.82 18.19 2.81
C VAL A 271 -10.77 19.45 1.93
N GLU A 272 -11.04 19.34 0.63
CA GLU A 272 -11.10 20.49 -0.29
C GLU A 272 -12.13 21.53 0.17
N ALA A 273 -13.34 21.06 0.48
CA ALA A 273 -14.42 21.95 0.98
C ALA A 273 -14.01 22.65 2.30
N ARG A 274 -13.33 21.94 3.20
CA ARG A 274 -12.87 22.50 4.45
C ARG A 274 -11.79 23.56 4.22
N ILE A 275 -10.80 23.31 3.37
CA ILE A 275 -9.75 24.30 3.05
C ILE A 275 -10.37 25.55 2.39
N ALA A 276 -11.32 25.36 1.44
CA ALA A 276 -12.02 26.46 0.81
C ALA A 276 -12.82 27.33 1.82
N SER A 277 -13.27 26.75 2.92
CA SER A 277 -13.97 27.48 3.98
C SER A 277 -13.05 28.27 4.93
N LEU A 278 -11.73 28.07 4.84
CA LEU A 278 -10.72 28.74 5.68
C LEU A 278 -10.09 29.96 4.99
N GLY A 279 -10.24 30.09 3.68
CA GLY A 279 -9.72 31.19 2.86
C GLY A 279 -10.82 32.00 2.25
#